data_eea3982723aed613e93260cdf7611413
#
_entry.id   eea3982723aed613e93260cdf7611413
#
_cell.length_a   1.000
_cell.length_b   1.000
_cell.length_c   1.000
_cell.angle_alpha   90.00
_cell.angle_beta   90.00
_cell.angle_gamma   90.00
#
_symmetry.space_group_name_H-M   'P 1'
#
loop_
_entity.id
_entity.type
_entity.pdbx_description
1 polymer ?
#
loop_
_entity_poly.entity_id
_entity_poly.type
_entity_poly.pdbx_seq_one_letter_code
_entity_poly.pdbx_strand_id
1 'polypeptide(L)'
;TFWSPNVNIFRDPRWGRGHETYGEDPFLTAENGKAYVRGLQGDGEVMKTAACAKHFAVHSGPESIRHEFNAEATQKDMEETYLPAFEALVKEAKVESVMGAYNRVNGEGACASKFLMGKLSEWGFDGYFVSDCWAIRDFHEHHGLTKNAVESAALALTAGCDVNCGCTYVNVLAALDEGLVTKEDIRKACVHLMRTRIRLGMFDDKTEFDDIPYNIVSCVEHKKVSLECAEKSMVLLKNNGILPLDKNKVNTIAVIGPNSNSRIVLEGNYNGTADRYITFLEGIQNRFEGRVIYAEGCHLYKQKVSGLAMPGDRYAEAMAAAENADVENLKIGEIASQLSLQRF
;
A
#
# COMPACT_ATOMS: atom_id res chain seq x y z
N THR A 1 -11.73 -10.16 3.28
CA THR A 1 -10.33 -9.80 3.60
C THR A 1 -9.96 -8.51 2.91
N PHE A 2 -9.23 -7.66 3.62
CA PHE A 2 -8.69 -6.41 3.10
C PHE A 2 -7.15 -6.41 3.27
N TRP A 3 -6.42 -6.44 2.17
CA TRP A 3 -4.95 -6.56 2.19
C TRP A 3 -4.26 -5.24 2.54
N SER A 4 -4.45 -4.83 3.78
CA SER A 4 -3.93 -3.62 4.41
C SER A 4 -3.91 -3.84 5.95
N PRO A 5 -3.05 -3.16 6.72
CA PRO A 5 -2.22 -2.01 6.40
C PRO A 5 -0.85 -2.35 5.81
N ASN A 6 -0.23 -1.38 5.09
CA ASN A 6 1.17 -1.42 4.75
C ASN A 6 2.00 -0.86 5.91
N VAL A 7 2.75 -1.72 6.59
CA VAL A 7 3.60 -1.37 7.73
C VAL A 7 5.09 -1.46 7.41
N ASN A 8 5.44 -1.40 6.14
CA ASN A 8 6.84 -1.28 5.75
C ASN A 8 7.42 0.07 6.19
N ILE A 9 8.72 0.06 6.50
CA ILE A 9 9.45 1.27 6.86
C ILE A 9 9.98 1.95 5.60
N PHE A 10 9.67 3.23 5.42
CA PHE A 10 10.15 4.02 4.29
C PHE A 10 11.62 4.42 4.51
N ARG A 11 12.54 3.83 3.74
CA ARG A 11 13.99 4.07 3.86
C ARG A 11 14.62 4.60 2.58
N ASP A 12 14.25 4.06 1.43
CA ASP A 12 14.82 4.45 0.14
C ASP A 12 13.83 5.37 -0.61
N PRO A 13 14.21 6.62 -0.94
CA PRO A 13 13.33 7.55 -1.67
C PRO A 13 13.01 7.09 -3.11
N ARG A 14 13.75 6.11 -3.64
CA ARG A 14 13.48 5.50 -4.95
C ARG A 14 12.40 4.43 -4.90
N TRP A 15 11.95 4.05 -3.70
CA TRP A 15 10.86 3.10 -3.56
C TRP A 15 9.54 3.72 -3.96
N GLY A 16 8.90 3.14 -4.98
CA GLY A 16 7.68 3.65 -5.59
C GLY A 16 6.43 3.58 -4.72
N ARG A 17 6.46 2.96 -3.53
CA ARG A 17 5.29 2.75 -2.67
C ARG A 17 5.41 3.39 -1.29
N GLY A 18 6.35 4.31 -1.11
CA GLY A 18 6.57 5.01 0.16
C GLY A 18 5.32 5.72 0.68
N HIS A 19 4.50 6.29 -0.20
CA HIS A 19 3.24 6.97 0.16
C HIS A 19 2.16 6.04 0.75
N GLU A 20 2.28 4.73 0.59
CA GLU A 20 1.36 3.76 1.21
C GLU A 20 1.69 3.49 2.68
N THR A 21 2.76 4.07 3.22
CA THR A 21 3.30 3.76 4.55
C THR A 21 3.05 4.87 5.57
N TYR A 22 3.28 4.56 6.82
CA TYR A 22 3.23 5.52 7.93
C TYR A 22 4.57 6.25 8.17
N GLY A 23 5.57 6.05 7.31
CA GLY A 23 6.85 6.73 7.36
C GLY A 23 8.01 5.82 7.76
N GLU A 24 9.01 6.41 8.43
CA GLU A 24 10.28 5.74 8.74
C GLU A 24 10.39 5.24 10.18
N ASP A 25 9.49 5.65 11.07
CA ASP A 25 9.54 5.30 12.49
C ASP A 25 8.78 3.99 12.77
N PRO A 26 9.46 2.95 13.31
CA PRO A 26 8.84 1.65 13.56
C PRO A 26 7.74 1.71 14.64
N PHE A 27 7.89 2.57 15.67
CA PHE A 27 6.91 2.68 16.73
C PHE A 27 5.63 3.35 16.24
N LEU A 28 5.74 4.50 15.54
CA LEU A 28 4.61 5.18 14.94
C LEU A 28 3.87 4.26 13.95
N THR A 29 4.63 3.52 13.14
CA THR A 29 4.08 2.54 12.18
C THR A 29 3.32 1.44 12.90
N ALA A 30 3.86 0.91 14.02
CA ALA A 30 3.21 -0.12 14.82
C ALA A 30 1.89 0.39 15.43
N GLU A 31 1.89 1.59 16.05
CA GLU A 31 0.69 2.15 16.67
C GLU A 31 -0.43 2.42 15.66
N ASN A 32 -0.12 3.03 14.52
CA ASN A 32 -1.10 3.23 13.45
C ASN A 32 -1.58 1.90 12.88
N GLY A 33 -0.66 0.96 12.64
CA GLY A 33 -1.00 -0.36 12.12
C GLY A 33 -1.92 -1.15 13.06
N LYS A 34 -1.66 -1.13 14.37
CA LYS A 34 -2.53 -1.77 15.38
C LYS A 34 -3.94 -1.17 15.39
N ALA A 35 -4.03 0.16 15.36
CA ALA A 35 -5.32 0.85 15.33
C ALA A 35 -6.10 0.49 14.05
N TYR A 36 -5.41 0.44 12.91
CA TYR A 36 -5.99 0.06 11.63
C TYR A 36 -6.51 -1.38 11.62
N VAL A 37 -5.71 -2.33 12.10
CA VAL A 37 -6.10 -3.75 12.20
C VAL A 37 -7.33 -3.91 13.09
N ARG A 38 -7.33 -3.31 14.30
CA ARG A 38 -8.47 -3.38 15.22
C ARG A 38 -9.73 -2.78 14.62
N GLY A 39 -9.61 -1.65 13.92
CA GLY A 39 -10.75 -1.01 13.23
C GLY A 39 -11.34 -1.85 12.11
N LEU A 40 -10.50 -2.59 11.35
CA LEU A 40 -10.95 -3.49 10.31
C LEU A 40 -11.57 -4.78 10.86
N GLN A 41 -10.88 -5.42 11.84
CA GLN A 41 -11.30 -6.73 12.34
C GLN A 41 -12.48 -6.63 13.30
N GLY A 42 -12.60 -5.49 14.00
CA GLY A 42 -13.59 -5.34 15.08
C GLY A 42 -13.24 -6.17 16.29
N ASP A 43 -14.12 -6.15 17.27
CA ASP A 43 -14.03 -6.84 18.56
C ASP A 43 -15.25 -7.75 18.82
N GLY A 44 -16.11 -7.95 17.81
CA GLY A 44 -17.27 -8.82 17.86
C GLY A 44 -16.92 -10.31 17.81
N GLU A 45 -17.94 -11.15 17.99
CA GLU A 45 -17.81 -12.60 17.89
C GLU A 45 -17.45 -13.03 16.46
N VAL A 46 -18.07 -12.38 15.47
CA VAL A 46 -17.75 -12.55 14.06
C VAL A 46 -16.80 -11.43 13.63
N MET A 47 -15.70 -11.81 13.00
CA MET A 47 -14.74 -10.84 12.48
C MET A 47 -15.35 -10.00 11.36
N LYS A 48 -15.34 -8.66 11.48
CA LYS A 48 -15.92 -7.76 10.49
C LYS A 48 -15.21 -7.85 9.14
N THR A 49 -13.87 -7.81 9.13
CA THR A 49 -13.03 -7.94 7.94
C THR A 49 -11.64 -8.40 8.35
N ALA A 50 -11.10 -9.40 7.68
CA ALA A 50 -9.73 -9.84 7.92
C ALA A 50 -8.73 -8.79 7.40
N ALA A 51 -7.90 -8.24 8.28
CA ALA A 51 -6.79 -7.36 7.94
C ALA A 51 -5.55 -8.16 7.53
N CYS A 52 -4.61 -7.50 6.84
CA CYS A 52 -3.37 -8.12 6.36
C CYS A 52 -2.18 -7.19 6.54
N ALA A 53 -1.27 -7.56 7.43
CA ALA A 53 0.01 -6.85 7.58
C ALA A 53 0.91 -7.08 6.36
N LYS A 54 1.34 -6.02 5.69
CA LYS A 54 2.14 -6.13 4.47
C LYS A 54 3.25 -5.08 4.41
N HIS A 55 4.30 -5.35 3.65
CA HIS A 55 4.69 -6.58 2.97
C HIS A 55 5.87 -7.18 3.75
N PHE A 56 5.77 -8.39 4.19
CA PHE A 56 6.70 -9.04 5.12
C PHE A 56 7.83 -9.72 4.34
N ALA A 57 9.08 -9.19 4.36
CA ALA A 57 9.55 -7.99 5.04
C ALA A 57 10.57 -7.24 4.18
N VAL A 58 10.99 -6.06 4.67
CA VAL A 58 12.03 -5.20 4.06
C VAL A 58 11.69 -4.82 2.60
N HIS A 59 10.43 -4.59 2.31
CA HIS A 59 9.95 -4.18 0.99
C HIS A 59 10.03 -2.66 0.84
N SER A 60 11.24 -2.13 0.69
CA SER A 60 11.50 -0.69 0.56
C SER A 60 12.71 -0.38 -0.33
N GLY A 61 13.04 -1.28 -1.26
CA GLY A 61 14.11 -1.08 -2.24
C GLY A 61 13.68 -0.24 -3.45
N PRO A 62 14.62 0.08 -4.34
CA PRO A 62 14.33 0.86 -5.54
C PRO A 62 13.23 0.21 -6.40
N GLU A 63 12.28 1.02 -6.85
CA GLU A 63 11.10 0.54 -7.60
C GLU A 63 11.46 -0.19 -8.90
N SER A 64 12.50 0.27 -9.61
CA SER A 64 12.92 -0.31 -10.89
C SER A 64 13.41 -1.77 -10.80
N ILE A 65 13.78 -2.22 -9.61
CA ILE A 65 14.27 -3.59 -9.36
C ILE A 65 13.42 -4.32 -8.33
N ARG A 66 12.18 -3.92 -8.11
CA ARG A 66 11.28 -4.45 -7.09
C ARG A 66 11.19 -5.99 -7.09
N HIS A 67 11.15 -6.60 -8.28
CA HIS A 67 11.03 -8.06 -8.47
C HIS A 67 12.37 -8.80 -8.34
N GLU A 68 13.50 -8.09 -8.49
CA GLU A 68 14.84 -8.68 -8.44
C GLU A 68 15.58 -8.39 -7.14
N PHE A 69 15.08 -7.40 -6.38
CA PHE A 69 15.75 -6.85 -5.22
C PHE A 69 16.05 -7.90 -4.15
N ASN A 70 17.29 -7.91 -3.67
CA ASN A 70 17.69 -8.65 -2.47
C ASN A 70 17.96 -7.65 -1.34
N ALA A 71 17.09 -7.62 -0.35
CA ALA A 71 17.27 -6.79 0.83
C ALA A 71 18.31 -7.42 1.74
N GLU A 72 19.50 -6.86 1.80
CA GLU A 72 20.54 -7.23 2.74
C GLU A 72 20.40 -6.39 4.01
N ALA A 73 19.93 -7.01 5.07
CA ALA A 73 19.72 -6.37 6.36
C ALA A 73 20.43 -7.15 7.46
N THR A 74 21.08 -6.42 8.37
CA THR A 74 21.69 -7.06 9.54
C THR A 74 20.59 -7.56 10.48
N GLN A 75 20.92 -8.51 11.36
CA GLN A 75 19.97 -8.96 12.38
C GLN A 75 19.49 -7.79 13.25
N LYS A 76 20.38 -6.86 13.57
CA LYS A 76 20.03 -5.65 14.31
C LYS A 76 18.99 -4.79 13.57
N ASP A 77 19.20 -4.54 12.28
CA ASP A 77 18.25 -3.75 11.49
C ASP A 77 16.90 -4.45 11.37
N MET A 78 16.91 -5.78 11.24
CA MET A 78 15.67 -6.57 11.24
C MET A 78 14.91 -6.39 12.55
N GLU A 79 15.54 -6.61 13.69
CA GLU A 79 14.90 -6.60 15.01
C GLU A 79 14.52 -5.18 15.49
N GLU A 80 15.28 -4.15 15.12
CA GLU A 80 15.05 -2.79 15.60
C GLU A 80 14.24 -1.91 14.63
N THR A 81 14.19 -2.28 13.35
CA THR A 81 13.58 -1.42 12.32
C THR A 81 12.49 -2.11 11.52
N TYR A 82 12.76 -3.27 10.91
CA TYR A 82 11.87 -3.83 9.91
C TYR A 82 10.81 -4.77 10.45
N LEU A 83 11.07 -5.45 11.56
CA LEU A 83 10.16 -6.44 12.14
C LEU A 83 9.24 -5.88 13.24
N PRO A 84 9.56 -4.83 14.02
CA PRO A 84 8.77 -4.44 15.19
C PRO A 84 7.30 -4.14 14.89
N ALA A 85 7.00 -3.49 13.78
CA ALA A 85 5.62 -3.22 13.40
C ALA A 85 4.83 -4.52 13.13
N PHE A 86 5.41 -5.47 12.41
CA PHE A 86 4.78 -6.77 12.17
C PHE A 86 4.58 -7.56 13.45
N GLU A 87 5.59 -7.59 14.34
CA GLU A 87 5.49 -8.23 15.64
C GLU A 87 4.33 -7.66 16.47
N ALA A 88 4.23 -6.32 16.54
CA ALA A 88 3.16 -5.64 17.26
C ALA A 88 1.78 -5.98 16.66
N LEU A 89 1.65 -6.02 15.35
CA LEU A 89 0.39 -6.37 14.70
C LEU A 89 -0.01 -7.83 14.98
N VAL A 90 0.94 -8.74 14.99
CA VAL A 90 0.68 -10.15 15.32
C VAL A 90 0.36 -10.33 16.81
N LYS A 91 1.22 -9.83 17.70
CA LYS A 91 1.10 -10.07 19.16
C LYS A 91 -0.02 -9.28 19.81
N GLU A 92 -0.19 -7.99 19.43
CA GLU A 92 -1.06 -7.08 20.15
C GLU A 92 -2.39 -6.80 19.43
N ALA A 93 -2.38 -6.74 18.09
CA ALA A 93 -3.58 -6.51 17.31
C ALA A 93 -4.21 -7.79 16.74
N LYS A 94 -3.53 -8.95 16.86
CA LYS A 94 -4.00 -10.25 16.37
C LYS A 94 -4.40 -10.20 14.89
N VAL A 95 -3.53 -9.61 14.07
CA VAL A 95 -3.79 -9.49 12.62
C VAL A 95 -4.04 -10.87 12.00
N GLU A 96 -5.11 -10.96 11.22
CA GLU A 96 -5.59 -12.25 10.68
C GLU A 96 -4.75 -12.78 9.53
N SER A 97 -4.08 -11.90 8.78
CA SER A 97 -3.18 -12.36 7.72
C SER A 97 -1.91 -11.52 7.60
N VAL A 98 -0.89 -12.14 7.02
CA VAL A 98 0.38 -11.49 6.70
C VAL A 98 0.70 -11.76 5.24
N MET A 99 1.15 -10.73 4.51
CA MET A 99 1.52 -10.83 3.11
C MET A 99 3.03 -10.78 2.94
N GLY A 100 3.61 -11.80 2.31
CA GLY A 100 5.02 -11.83 1.95
C GLY A 100 5.36 -10.85 0.83
N ALA A 101 6.54 -10.26 0.92
CA ALA A 101 7.01 -9.27 -0.05
C ALA A 101 7.48 -9.90 -1.36
N TYR A 102 7.68 -9.06 -2.39
CA TYR A 102 8.26 -9.46 -3.67
C TYR A 102 9.73 -9.86 -3.55
N ASN A 103 10.48 -9.08 -2.78
CA ASN A 103 11.93 -9.15 -2.72
C ASN A 103 12.45 -10.42 -2.01
N ARG A 104 13.74 -10.66 -2.21
CA ARG A 104 14.50 -11.54 -1.32
C ARG A 104 14.91 -10.78 -0.07
N VAL A 105 15.09 -11.51 1.03
CA VAL A 105 15.67 -11.03 2.27
C VAL A 105 16.88 -11.90 2.59
N ASN A 106 18.07 -11.32 2.60
CA ASN A 106 19.32 -12.01 2.82
C ASN A 106 19.47 -13.29 1.95
N GLY A 107 19.04 -13.20 0.69
CA GLY A 107 19.10 -14.28 -0.29
C GLY A 107 17.89 -15.20 -0.35
N GLU A 108 17.01 -15.23 0.65
CA GLU A 108 15.78 -16.04 0.64
C GLU A 108 14.60 -15.24 0.06
N GLY A 109 13.78 -15.86 -0.79
CA GLY A 109 12.51 -15.24 -1.22
C GLY A 109 11.60 -14.98 -0.04
N ALA A 110 11.10 -13.75 0.15
CA ALA A 110 10.32 -13.38 1.34
C ALA A 110 9.11 -14.29 1.57
N CYS A 111 8.45 -14.74 0.49
CA CYS A 111 7.32 -15.68 0.56
C CYS A 111 7.72 -17.14 0.88
N ALA A 112 9.02 -17.44 1.06
CA ALA A 112 9.52 -18.77 1.41
C ALA A 112 10.71 -18.71 2.38
N SER A 113 10.93 -17.57 3.04
CA SER A 113 12.02 -17.39 3.98
C SER A 113 11.78 -18.16 5.27
N LYS A 114 12.68 -19.07 5.59
CA LYS A 114 12.64 -19.82 6.85
C LYS A 114 12.79 -18.90 8.07
N PHE A 115 13.61 -17.87 7.94
CA PHE A 115 13.79 -16.88 9.00
C PHE A 115 12.49 -16.13 9.27
N LEU A 116 11.84 -15.60 8.25
CA LEU A 116 10.60 -14.83 8.40
C LEU A 116 9.44 -15.69 8.92
N MET A 117 9.28 -16.91 8.38
CA MET A 117 8.25 -17.86 8.88
C MET A 117 8.53 -18.28 10.33
N GLY A 118 9.81 -18.42 10.70
CA GLY A 118 10.23 -18.66 12.09
C GLY A 118 9.78 -17.52 13.01
N LYS A 119 9.93 -16.28 12.61
CA LYS A 119 9.47 -15.11 13.37
C LYS A 119 7.95 -15.10 13.56
N LEU A 120 7.17 -15.38 12.54
CA LEU A 120 5.71 -15.49 12.67
C LEU A 120 5.32 -16.58 13.69
N SER A 121 5.98 -17.72 13.62
CA SER A 121 5.77 -18.82 14.59
C SER A 121 6.17 -18.41 16.02
N GLU A 122 7.30 -17.75 16.20
CA GLU A 122 7.78 -17.22 17.50
C GLU A 122 6.78 -16.23 18.10
N TRP A 123 6.16 -15.39 17.27
CA TRP A 123 5.16 -14.41 17.70
C TRP A 123 3.77 -15.01 17.95
N GLY A 124 3.58 -16.29 17.64
CA GLY A 124 2.30 -16.98 17.81
C GLY A 124 1.26 -16.57 16.76
N PHE A 125 1.68 -16.30 15.53
CA PHE A 125 0.78 -16.02 14.42
C PHE A 125 -0.14 -17.22 14.15
N ASP A 126 -1.45 -16.98 14.15
CA ASP A 126 -2.49 -18.00 13.99
C ASP A 126 -3.44 -17.72 12.81
N GLY A 127 -3.05 -16.86 11.90
CA GLY A 127 -3.78 -16.55 10.68
C GLY A 127 -3.28 -17.33 9.47
N TYR A 128 -3.48 -16.75 8.28
CA TYR A 128 -2.92 -17.29 7.04
C TYR A 128 -1.86 -16.37 6.44
N PHE A 129 -0.89 -16.97 5.76
CA PHE A 129 0.13 -16.22 5.04
C PHE A 129 -0.17 -16.23 3.53
N VAL A 130 -0.15 -15.04 2.91
CA VAL A 130 -0.39 -14.86 1.47
C VAL A 130 0.82 -14.27 0.78
N SER A 131 1.10 -14.66 -0.46
CA SER A 131 2.10 -13.98 -1.28
C SER A 131 1.60 -12.63 -1.78
N ASP A 132 2.48 -11.67 -2.01
CA ASP A 132 2.13 -10.55 -2.89
C ASP A 132 1.83 -11.07 -4.30
N CYS A 133 1.13 -10.26 -5.09
CA CYS A 133 0.66 -10.69 -6.41
C CYS A 133 1.84 -10.99 -7.33
N TRP A 134 1.90 -12.24 -7.81
CA TRP A 134 2.97 -12.79 -8.64
C TRP A 134 4.32 -13.03 -7.94
N ALA A 135 4.48 -12.71 -6.64
CA ALA A 135 5.75 -12.82 -5.94
C ALA A 135 6.36 -14.25 -5.93
N ILE A 136 5.52 -15.29 -5.95
CA ILE A 136 6.03 -16.68 -6.06
C ILE A 136 6.59 -16.98 -7.45
N ARG A 137 6.07 -16.32 -8.50
CA ARG A 137 6.61 -16.42 -9.86
C ARG A 137 8.03 -15.87 -9.94
N ASP A 138 8.32 -14.83 -9.18
CA ASP A 138 9.65 -14.22 -9.14
C ASP A 138 10.74 -15.21 -8.73
N PHE A 139 10.42 -16.27 -8.01
CA PHE A 139 11.39 -17.28 -7.60
C PHE A 139 12.13 -17.92 -8.78
N HIS A 140 11.44 -18.19 -9.89
CA HIS A 140 12.06 -18.74 -11.09
C HIS A 140 12.34 -17.71 -12.18
N GLU A 141 11.58 -16.62 -12.27
CA GLU A 141 11.77 -15.62 -13.31
C GLU A 141 12.84 -14.58 -12.96
N HIS A 142 12.97 -14.20 -11.68
CA HIS A 142 13.81 -13.07 -11.29
C HIS A 142 14.83 -13.39 -10.21
N HIS A 143 14.53 -14.33 -9.29
CA HIS A 143 15.39 -14.60 -8.15
C HIS A 143 16.41 -15.73 -8.41
N GLY A 144 16.14 -16.60 -9.37
CA GLY A 144 16.97 -17.78 -9.63
C GLY A 144 16.98 -18.81 -8.48
N LEU A 145 15.93 -18.81 -7.64
CA LEU A 145 15.79 -19.72 -6.50
C LEU A 145 15.28 -21.10 -6.92
N THR A 146 14.53 -21.17 -8.01
CA THR A 146 13.91 -22.38 -8.56
C THR A 146 14.03 -22.37 -10.07
N LYS A 147 13.81 -23.51 -10.71
CA LYS A 147 13.97 -23.66 -12.16
C LYS A 147 12.67 -23.36 -12.93
N ASN A 148 11.53 -23.54 -12.30
CA ASN A 148 10.23 -23.46 -12.94
C ASN A 148 9.11 -23.18 -11.93
N ALA A 149 7.89 -23.01 -12.42
CA ALA A 149 6.71 -22.69 -11.62
C ALA A 149 6.30 -23.84 -10.66
N VAL A 150 6.58 -25.10 -11.00
CA VAL A 150 6.27 -26.27 -10.14
C VAL A 150 7.15 -26.23 -8.89
N GLU A 151 8.45 -26.07 -9.08
CA GLU A 151 9.39 -25.93 -7.96
C GLU A 151 9.09 -24.68 -7.12
N SER A 152 8.70 -23.57 -7.75
CA SER A 152 8.33 -22.32 -7.02
C SER A 152 7.09 -22.52 -6.17
N ALA A 153 6.05 -23.16 -6.69
CA ALA A 153 4.86 -23.50 -5.95
C ALA A 153 5.17 -24.41 -4.75
N ALA A 154 6.00 -25.41 -4.97
CA ALA A 154 6.43 -26.33 -3.91
C ALA A 154 7.22 -25.62 -2.82
N LEU A 155 8.20 -24.79 -3.19
CA LEU A 155 9.05 -24.05 -2.25
C LEU A 155 8.21 -23.12 -1.37
N ALA A 156 7.28 -22.36 -1.95
CA ALA A 156 6.43 -21.44 -1.21
C ALA A 156 5.46 -22.20 -0.28
N LEU A 157 4.78 -23.21 -0.77
CA LEU A 157 3.79 -23.97 -0.01
C LEU A 157 4.44 -24.70 1.19
N THR A 158 5.56 -25.36 0.97
CA THR A 158 6.27 -26.09 2.03
C THR A 158 6.92 -25.18 3.07
N ALA A 159 7.23 -23.94 2.68
CA ALA A 159 7.70 -22.90 3.61
C ALA A 159 6.58 -22.30 4.47
N GLY A 160 5.31 -22.48 4.11
CA GLY A 160 4.16 -21.98 4.87
C GLY A 160 3.39 -20.84 4.21
N CYS A 161 3.60 -20.59 2.91
CA CYS A 161 2.76 -19.65 2.16
C CYS A 161 1.44 -20.33 1.80
N ASP A 162 0.37 -19.99 2.51
CA ASP A 162 -0.93 -20.68 2.39
C ASP A 162 -1.70 -20.29 1.12
N VAL A 163 -1.56 -19.03 0.70
CA VAL A 163 -2.34 -18.45 -0.41
C VAL A 163 -1.42 -17.75 -1.41
N ASN A 164 -1.62 -18.02 -2.68
CA ASN A 164 -0.92 -17.34 -3.76
C ASN A 164 -1.82 -16.27 -4.42
N CYS A 165 -1.38 -15.02 -4.40
CA CYS A 165 -1.91 -14.01 -5.30
C CYS A 165 -1.23 -14.15 -6.66
N GLY A 166 -1.97 -14.60 -7.66
CA GLY A 166 -1.47 -14.96 -8.98
C GLY A 166 -1.83 -16.40 -9.37
N CYS A 167 -1.11 -16.98 -10.31
CA CYS A 167 -1.44 -18.29 -10.85
C CYS A 167 -0.37 -19.39 -10.59
N THR A 168 0.69 -19.12 -9.81
CA THR A 168 1.76 -20.12 -9.62
C THR A 168 1.25 -21.39 -8.93
N TYR A 169 0.27 -21.26 -8.02
CA TYR A 169 -0.30 -22.42 -7.31
C TYR A 169 -1.21 -23.33 -8.16
N VAL A 170 -1.50 -22.99 -9.42
CA VAL A 170 -2.10 -23.97 -10.33
C VAL A 170 -1.19 -25.16 -10.58
N ASN A 171 0.12 -25.02 -10.30
CA ASN A 171 1.13 -26.06 -10.43
C ASN A 171 1.28 -26.94 -9.17
N VAL A 172 0.50 -26.71 -8.10
CA VAL A 172 0.62 -27.48 -6.85
C VAL A 172 0.30 -28.97 -7.06
N LEU A 173 -0.67 -29.29 -7.94
CA LEU A 173 -0.97 -30.71 -8.25
C LEU A 173 0.18 -31.38 -8.98
N ALA A 174 0.84 -30.70 -9.92
CA ALA A 174 2.05 -31.23 -10.56
C ALA A 174 3.17 -31.41 -9.53
N ALA A 175 3.35 -30.47 -8.61
CA ALA A 175 4.33 -30.60 -7.52
C ALA A 175 4.02 -31.79 -6.60
N LEU A 176 2.73 -32.11 -6.38
CA LEU A 176 2.32 -33.31 -5.63
C LEU A 176 2.66 -34.59 -6.39
N ASP A 177 2.38 -34.63 -7.69
CA ASP A 177 2.69 -35.79 -8.54
C ASP A 177 4.21 -36.04 -8.65
N GLU A 178 5.01 -34.97 -8.63
CA GLU A 178 6.47 -35.03 -8.60
C GLU A 178 7.06 -35.33 -7.19
N GLY A 179 6.20 -35.40 -6.17
CA GLY A 179 6.63 -35.66 -4.78
C GLY A 179 7.33 -34.48 -4.10
N LEU A 180 7.23 -33.27 -4.65
CA LEU A 180 7.83 -32.04 -4.09
C LEU A 180 7.00 -31.46 -2.93
N VAL A 181 5.72 -31.78 -2.88
CA VAL A 181 4.79 -31.42 -1.78
C VAL A 181 3.99 -32.66 -1.38
N THR A 182 3.41 -32.61 -0.19
CA THR A 182 2.53 -33.68 0.32
C THR A 182 1.08 -33.20 0.40
N LYS A 183 0.14 -34.15 0.48
CA LYS A 183 -1.26 -33.82 0.75
C LYS A 183 -1.42 -33.08 2.09
N GLU A 184 -0.55 -33.34 3.06
CA GLU A 184 -0.57 -32.69 4.35
C GLU A 184 -0.14 -31.21 4.27
N ASP A 185 0.80 -30.87 3.40
CA ASP A 185 1.19 -29.46 3.16
C ASP A 185 0.01 -28.68 2.58
N ILE A 186 -0.67 -29.23 1.59
CA ILE A 186 -1.89 -28.65 1.01
C ILE A 186 -3.01 -28.52 2.09
N ARG A 187 -3.18 -29.57 2.90
CA ARG A 187 -4.19 -29.58 3.97
C ARG A 187 -3.92 -28.48 5.00
N LYS A 188 -2.66 -28.28 5.43
CA LYS A 188 -2.29 -27.23 6.38
C LYS A 188 -2.67 -25.84 5.85
N ALA A 189 -2.27 -25.52 4.62
CA ALA A 189 -2.61 -24.25 3.98
C ALA A 189 -4.14 -24.04 3.90
N CYS A 190 -4.90 -25.08 3.51
CA CYS A 190 -6.34 -25.03 3.48
C CYS A 190 -6.94 -24.79 4.88
N VAL A 191 -6.40 -25.42 5.94
CA VAL A 191 -6.91 -25.25 7.30
C VAL A 191 -6.75 -23.80 7.78
N HIS A 192 -5.58 -23.16 7.53
CA HIS A 192 -5.36 -21.76 7.90
C HIS A 192 -6.38 -20.84 7.19
N LEU A 193 -6.55 -21.01 5.89
CA LEU A 193 -7.50 -20.20 5.12
C LEU A 193 -8.96 -20.45 5.54
N MET A 194 -9.36 -21.71 5.76
CA MET A 194 -10.72 -22.04 6.16
C MET A 194 -11.04 -21.55 7.57
N ARG A 195 -10.07 -21.54 8.47
CA ARG A 195 -10.22 -20.94 9.81
C ARG A 195 -10.59 -19.46 9.70
N THR A 196 -9.89 -18.70 8.86
CA THR A 196 -10.22 -17.29 8.61
C THR A 196 -11.65 -17.13 8.06
N ARG A 197 -12.07 -18.02 7.14
CA ARG A 197 -13.44 -17.99 6.60
C ARG A 197 -14.50 -18.26 7.67
N ILE A 198 -14.20 -19.18 8.61
CA ILE A 198 -15.07 -19.43 9.76
C ILE A 198 -15.14 -18.20 10.66
N ARG A 199 -14.00 -17.59 11.00
CA ARG A 199 -13.96 -16.36 11.82
C ARG A 199 -14.72 -15.18 11.20
N LEU A 200 -14.83 -15.15 9.86
CA LEU A 200 -15.59 -14.16 9.09
C LEU A 200 -17.10 -14.49 9.01
N GLY A 201 -17.56 -15.56 9.65
CA GLY A 201 -18.97 -16.00 9.60
C GLY A 201 -19.43 -16.48 8.20
N MET A 202 -18.50 -16.84 7.29
CA MET A 202 -18.86 -17.16 5.90
C MET A 202 -19.66 -18.46 5.77
N PHE A 203 -19.80 -19.23 6.83
CA PHE A 203 -20.57 -20.49 6.87
C PHE A 203 -21.78 -20.39 7.80
N ASP A 204 -22.01 -19.24 8.41
CA ASP A 204 -23.15 -18.98 9.27
C ASP A 204 -24.37 -18.62 8.42
N ASP A 205 -25.56 -18.99 8.85
CA ASP A 205 -26.81 -18.66 8.16
C ASP A 205 -27.03 -17.14 8.09
N LYS A 206 -26.59 -16.43 9.11
CA LYS A 206 -26.68 -14.97 9.21
C LYS A 206 -25.64 -14.42 10.18
N THR A 207 -25.06 -13.27 9.80
CA THR A 207 -24.15 -12.48 10.66
C THR A 207 -24.75 -11.10 10.95
N GLU A 208 -24.18 -10.38 11.89
CA GLU A 208 -24.56 -8.99 12.22
C GLU A 208 -24.35 -8.00 11.04
N PHE A 209 -23.55 -8.38 10.04
CA PHE A 209 -23.21 -7.53 8.89
C PHE A 209 -24.16 -7.70 7.69
N ASP A 210 -24.98 -8.76 7.66
CA ASP A 210 -25.83 -9.06 6.50
C ASP A 210 -26.98 -8.06 6.31
N ASP A 211 -27.39 -7.39 7.38
CA ASP A 211 -28.45 -6.38 7.33
C ASP A 211 -27.94 -4.96 7.05
N ILE A 212 -26.63 -4.77 6.82
CA ILE A 212 -26.07 -3.45 6.50
C ILE A 212 -26.52 -3.04 5.10
N PRO A 213 -27.31 -1.97 4.96
CA PRO A 213 -27.86 -1.57 3.67
C PRO A 213 -26.80 -0.88 2.81
N TYR A 214 -26.89 -1.03 1.50
CA TYR A 214 -25.92 -0.48 0.55
C TYR A 214 -25.75 1.05 0.62
N ASN A 215 -26.78 1.80 1.04
CA ASN A 215 -26.72 3.25 1.17
C ASN A 215 -25.80 3.77 2.29
N ILE A 216 -25.26 2.87 3.13
CA ILE A 216 -24.18 3.18 4.08
C ILE A 216 -22.86 3.46 3.35
N VAL A 217 -22.67 2.87 2.15
CA VAL A 217 -21.46 3.11 1.36
C VAL A 217 -21.40 4.60 0.99
N SER A 218 -20.30 5.25 1.35
CA SER A 218 -20.08 6.68 1.07
C SER A 218 -21.12 7.63 1.69
N CYS A 219 -21.74 7.23 2.81
CA CYS A 219 -22.68 8.09 3.53
C CYS A 219 -21.99 9.35 4.09
N VAL A 220 -22.79 10.30 4.56
CA VAL A 220 -22.29 11.59 5.07
C VAL A 220 -21.32 11.39 6.24
N GLU A 221 -21.62 10.45 7.14
CA GLU A 221 -20.79 10.11 8.30
C GLU A 221 -19.44 9.57 7.86
N HIS A 222 -19.38 8.68 6.88
CA HIS A 222 -18.13 8.15 6.36
C HIS A 222 -17.28 9.23 5.67
N LYS A 223 -17.92 10.14 4.91
CA LYS A 223 -17.23 11.28 4.30
C LYS A 223 -16.65 12.23 5.34
N LYS A 224 -17.37 12.47 6.45
CA LYS A 224 -16.88 13.28 7.56
C LYS A 224 -15.64 12.65 8.22
N VAL A 225 -15.67 11.36 8.48
CA VAL A 225 -14.50 10.63 9.04
C VAL A 225 -13.31 10.70 8.08
N SER A 226 -13.54 10.50 6.78
CA SER A 226 -12.49 10.60 5.76
C SER A 226 -11.86 12.00 5.73
N LEU A 227 -12.66 13.06 5.80
CA LEU A 227 -12.18 14.44 5.86
C LEU A 227 -11.36 14.69 7.13
N GLU A 228 -11.86 14.26 8.29
CA GLU A 228 -11.17 14.39 9.57
C GLU A 228 -9.82 13.65 9.56
N CYS A 229 -9.76 12.46 9.00
CA CYS A 229 -8.51 11.71 8.83
C CYS A 229 -7.52 12.47 7.94
N ALA A 230 -8.00 13.04 6.82
CA ALA A 230 -7.16 13.83 5.93
C ALA A 230 -6.61 15.08 6.63
N GLU A 231 -7.43 15.82 7.37
CA GLU A 231 -7.03 17.01 8.12
C GLU A 231 -5.97 16.65 9.20
N LYS A 232 -6.18 15.56 9.95
CA LYS A 232 -5.27 15.11 11.01
C LYS A 232 -3.97 14.49 10.49
N SER A 233 -3.95 14.03 9.24
CA SER A 233 -2.74 13.45 8.64
C SER A 233 -1.75 14.49 8.11
N MET A 234 -2.16 15.75 7.96
CA MET A 234 -1.29 16.80 7.45
C MET A 234 -0.31 17.28 8.53
N VAL A 235 0.97 17.28 8.20
CA VAL A 235 2.05 17.73 9.08
C VAL A 235 2.68 19.00 8.53
N LEU A 236 2.62 20.10 9.28
CA LEU A 236 3.25 21.36 8.91
C LEU A 236 4.75 21.33 9.28
N LEU A 237 5.59 21.01 8.31
CA LEU A 237 7.03 20.85 8.52
C LEU A 237 7.76 22.20 8.70
N LYS A 238 7.26 23.26 8.05
CA LYS A 238 7.86 24.59 8.12
C LYS A 238 6.80 25.65 7.79
N ASN A 239 6.78 26.72 8.57
CA ASN A 239 5.97 27.89 8.31
C ASN A 239 6.75 29.15 8.74
N ASN A 240 6.89 30.09 7.83
CA ASN A 240 7.50 31.41 8.09
C ASN A 240 6.47 32.50 8.41
N GLY A 241 5.28 32.08 8.83
CA GLY A 241 4.19 33.00 9.20
C GLY A 241 3.18 33.31 8.08
N ILE A 242 3.31 32.65 6.91
CA ILE A 242 2.35 32.82 5.82
C ILE A 242 1.02 32.05 6.07
N LEU A 243 1.09 30.93 6.77
CA LEU A 243 -0.07 30.13 7.13
C LEU A 243 -0.51 30.41 8.58
N PRO A 244 -1.83 30.50 8.86
CA PRO A 244 -2.95 30.45 7.90
C PRO A 244 -3.01 31.71 7.02
N LEU A 245 -3.48 31.52 5.77
CA LEU A 245 -3.63 32.65 4.85
C LEU A 245 -4.63 33.67 5.39
N ASP A 246 -4.26 34.95 5.39
CA ASP A 246 -5.15 36.05 5.74
C ASP A 246 -6.10 36.37 4.56
N LYS A 247 -7.35 35.98 4.66
CA LYS A 247 -8.36 36.17 3.63
C LYS A 247 -8.60 37.63 3.22
N ASN A 248 -8.19 38.58 4.05
CA ASN A 248 -8.32 40.02 3.76
C ASN A 248 -7.14 40.54 2.93
N LYS A 249 -6.06 39.80 2.86
CA LYS A 249 -4.83 40.20 2.14
C LYS A 249 -4.59 39.42 0.86
N VAL A 250 -5.20 38.27 0.72
CA VAL A 250 -5.02 37.37 -0.43
C VAL A 250 -6.25 37.46 -1.31
N ASN A 251 -6.09 37.99 -2.52
CA ASN A 251 -7.17 38.12 -3.52
C ASN A 251 -6.99 37.12 -4.67
N THR A 252 -5.76 36.66 -4.91
CA THR A 252 -5.46 35.75 -5.99
C THR A 252 -4.51 34.65 -5.51
N ILE A 253 -4.88 33.39 -5.77
CA ILE A 253 -4.07 32.20 -5.51
C ILE A 253 -3.70 31.54 -6.83
N ALA A 254 -2.41 31.22 -7.04
CA ALA A 254 -1.96 30.39 -8.13
C ALA A 254 -1.86 28.91 -7.67
N VAL A 255 -2.57 28.04 -8.34
CA VAL A 255 -2.52 26.57 -8.14
C VAL A 255 -1.72 25.96 -9.28
N ILE A 256 -0.50 25.56 -8.99
CA ILE A 256 0.46 25.11 -10.01
C ILE A 256 0.87 23.68 -9.73
N GLY A 257 0.85 22.84 -10.76
CA GLY A 257 1.32 21.47 -10.68
C GLY A 257 0.45 20.49 -11.47
N PRO A 258 1.05 19.45 -12.03
CA PRO A 258 0.35 18.49 -12.88
C PRO A 258 -0.68 17.65 -12.12
N ASN A 259 -0.50 17.50 -10.81
CA ASN A 259 -1.43 16.75 -9.94
C ASN A 259 -2.57 17.62 -9.39
N SER A 260 -2.49 18.94 -9.58
CA SER A 260 -3.45 19.86 -8.97
C SER A 260 -4.89 19.65 -9.45
N ASN A 261 -5.06 19.19 -10.70
CA ASN A 261 -6.36 18.92 -11.30
C ASN A 261 -6.41 17.53 -11.95
N SER A 262 -5.82 16.54 -11.30
CA SER A 262 -5.78 15.17 -11.83
C SER A 262 -6.68 14.24 -11.02
N ARG A 263 -7.72 13.71 -11.67
CA ARG A 263 -8.57 12.67 -11.11
C ARG A 263 -7.81 11.35 -10.93
N ILE A 264 -6.93 11.01 -11.88
CA ILE A 264 -6.16 9.75 -11.86
C ILE A 264 -5.31 9.65 -10.60
N VAL A 265 -4.74 10.77 -10.15
CA VAL A 265 -3.94 10.81 -8.91
C VAL A 265 -4.79 10.45 -7.67
N LEU A 266 -6.07 10.83 -7.67
CA LEU A 266 -6.99 10.52 -6.57
C LEU A 266 -7.46 9.07 -6.56
N GLU A 267 -7.39 8.37 -7.69
CA GLU A 267 -7.71 6.94 -7.80
C GLU A 267 -6.58 6.06 -7.22
N GLY A 268 -5.35 6.57 -7.22
CA GLY A 268 -4.17 5.83 -6.77
C GLY A 268 -3.87 4.60 -7.63
N ASN A 269 -2.94 3.78 -7.19
CA ASN A 269 -2.50 2.59 -7.92
C ASN A 269 -3.48 1.41 -7.83
N TYR A 270 -4.42 1.44 -6.91
CA TYR A 270 -5.47 0.41 -6.77
C TYR A 270 -6.74 0.73 -7.55
N ASN A 271 -6.79 1.88 -8.22
CA ASN A 271 -7.90 2.32 -9.06
C ASN A 271 -9.27 2.29 -8.34
N GLY A 272 -9.30 2.67 -7.07
CA GLY A 272 -10.52 2.76 -6.28
C GLY A 272 -11.49 3.79 -6.89
N THR A 273 -12.76 3.41 -7.00
CA THR A 273 -13.79 4.30 -7.53
C THR A 273 -14.49 5.03 -6.40
N ALA A 274 -14.40 6.36 -6.37
CA ALA A 274 -15.17 7.21 -5.47
C ALA A 274 -16.49 7.64 -6.13
N ASP A 275 -17.51 7.94 -5.31
CA ASP A 275 -18.75 8.53 -5.79
C ASP A 275 -18.52 9.97 -6.32
N ARG A 276 -17.52 10.66 -5.80
CA ARG A 276 -17.06 11.97 -6.25
C ARG A 276 -15.56 12.14 -6.03
N TYR A 277 -14.91 12.74 -7.00
CA TYR A 277 -13.51 13.16 -6.92
C TYR A 277 -13.45 14.67 -6.77
N ILE A 278 -12.79 15.16 -5.72
CA ILE A 278 -12.52 16.58 -5.53
C ILE A 278 -11.02 16.77 -5.69
N THR A 279 -10.61 17.42 -6.79
CA THR A 279 -9.21 17.75 -7.03
C THR A 279 -8.76 18.88 -6.10
N PHE A 280 -7.43 19.06 -5.96
CA PHE A 280 -6.91 20.18 -5.16
C PHE A 280 -7.38 21.52 -5.72
N LEU A 281 -7.40 21.68 -7.05
CA LEU A 281 -7.92 22.89 -7.71
C LEU A 281 -9.38 23.13 -7.33
N GLU A 282 -10.25 22.13 -7.47
CA GLU A 282 -11.66 22.23 -7.11
C GLU A 282 -11.84 22.55 -5.62
N GLY A 283 -11.09 21.89 -4.74
CA GLY A 283 -11.15 22.11 -3.29
C GLY A 283 -10.79 23.54 -2.91
N ILE A 284 -9.78 24.12 -3.54
CA ILE A 284 -9.38 25.51 -3.33
C ILE A 284 -10.44 26.45 -3.90
N GLN A 285 -10.92 26.23 -5.11
CA GLN A 285 -11.97 27.05 -5.74
C GLN A 285 -13.26 27.08 -4.91
N ASN A 286 -13.62 25.98 -4.27
CA ASN A 286 -14.81 25.88 -3.43
C ASN A 286 -14.70 26.59 -2.07
N ARG A 287 -13.47 26.90 -1.62
CA ARG A 287 -13.20 27.47 -0.30
C ARG A 287 -12.66 28.91 -0.34
N PHE A 288 -12.12 29.32 -1.46
CA PHE A 288 -11.52 30.62 -1.65
C PHE A 288 -12.43 31.54 -2.50
N GLU A 289 -12.81 32.69 -1.94
CA GLU A 289 -13.72 33.61 -2.59
C GLU A 289 -13.03 34.53 -3.63
N GLY A 290 -11.68 34.54 -3.66
CA GLY A 290 -10.89 35.32 -4.59
C GLY A 290 -10.66 34.62 -5.91
N ARG A 291 -9.74 35.15 -6.68
CA ARG A 291 -9.35 34.60 -7.98
C ARG A 291 -8.43 33.40 -7.81
N VAL A 292 -8.70 32.30 -8.52
CA VAL A 292 -7.83 31.14 -8.60
C VAL A 292 -7.29 31.02 -10.04
N ILE A 293 -5.97 31.05 -10.17
CA ILE A 293 -5.27 30.83 -11.44
C ILE A 293 -4.70 29.42 -11.41
N TYR A 294 -4.90 28.64 -12.47
CA TYR A 294 -4.36 27.30 -12.58
C TYR A 294 -3.35 27.21 -13.72
N ALA A 295 -2.25 26.53 -13.46
CA ALA A 295 -1.30 26.12 -14.47
C ALA A 295 -0.77 24.70 -14.15
N GLU A 296 -0.63 23.86 -15.17
CA GLU A 296 -0.06 22.53 -14.97
C GLU A 296 1.46 22.59 -14.68
N GLY A 297 2.17 23.52 -15.32
CA GLY A 297 3.56 23.87 -15.07
C GLY A 297 4.60 22.86 -15.57
N CYS A 298 4.30 21.58 -15.53
CA CYS A 298 5.13 20.52 -16.08
C CYS A 298 4.30 19.28 -16.41
N HIS A 299 4.86 18.39 -17.20
CA HIS A 299 4.26 17.08 -17.43
C HIS A 299 4.54 16.14 -16.26
N LEU A 300 3.58 15.25 -15.92
CA LEU A 300 3.76 14.23 -14.89
C LEU A 300 4.88 13.26 -15.21
N TYR A 301 5.00 12.90 -16.48
CA TYR A 301 6.03 12.01 -16.98
C TYR A 301 6.37 12.40 -18.40
N LYS A 302 7.59 12.06 -18.81
CA LYS A 302 8.08 12.36 -20.13
C LYS A 302 7.41 11.46 -21.17
N GLN A 303 6.23 11.83 -21.65
CA GLN A 303 5.61 11.15 -22.76
C GLN A 303 6.35 11.55 -24.03
N LYS A 304 6.96 10.60 -24.73
CA LYS A 304 7.45 10.81 -26.08
C LYS A 304 6.27 10.98 -27.03
N VAL A 305 5.73 12.16 -27.10
CA VAL A 305 4.84 12.55 -28.17
C VAL A 305 5.68 13.31 -29.17
N SER A 306 6.18 12.62 -30.19
CA SER A 306 6.70 13.15 -31.49
C SER A 306 7.13 14.62 -31.45
N GLY A 307 8.17 14.94 -30.68
CA GLY A 307 8.80 16.27 -30.71
C GLY A 307 8.05 17.40 -30.00
N LEU A 308 6.89 17.15 -29.42
CA LEU A 308 6.06 18.17 -28.77
C LEU A 308 6.17 18.24 -27.25
N ALA A 309 6.88 17.32 -26.60
CA ALA A 309 7.09 17.34 -25.15
C ALA A 309 8.56 17.59 -24.82
N MET A 310 8.93 18.86 -24.69
CA MET A 310 10.26 19.28 -24.26
C MET A 310 10.29 19.55 -22.76
N PRO A 311 11.42 19.34 -22.06
CA PRO A 311 11.57 19.81 -20.71
C PRO A 311 11.32 21.32 -20.63
N GLY A 312 10.39 21.73 -19.78
CA GLY A 312 10.08 23.14 -19.57
C GLY A 312 9.02 23.76 -20.48
N ASP A 313 8.38 23.00 -21.38
CA ASP A 313 7.34 23.51 -22.29
C ASP A 313 6.23 24.32 -21.58
N ARG A 314 5.91 23.97 -20.34
CA ARG A 314 4.83 24.58 -19.54
C ARG A 314 5.33 25.55 -18.46
N TYR A 315 6.61 25.85 -18.41
CA TYR A 315 7.16 26.77 -17.39
C TYR A 315 6.64 28.20 -17.58
N ALA A 316 6.45 28.65 -18.81
CA ALA A 316 5.95 30.00 -19.09
C ALA A 316 4.53 30.22 -18.50
N GLU A 317 3.63 29.22 -18.59
CA GLU A 317 2.30 29.34 -18.00
C GLU A 317 2.36 29.34 -16.47
N ALA A 318 3.25 28.53 -15.87
CA ALA A 318 3.44 28.51 -14.43
C ALA A 318 4.01 29.81 -13.91
N MET A 319 5.01 30.38 -14.59
CA MET A 319 5.59 31.67 -14.25
C MET A 319 4.54 32.78 -14.34
N ALA A 320 3.78 32.83 -15.43
CA ALA A 320 2.72 33.83 -15.58
C ALA A 320 1.62 33.68 -14.51
N ALA A 321 1.27 32.45 -14.11
CA ALA A 321 0.33 32.22 -13.01
C ALA A 321 0.90 32.72 -11.67
N ALA A 322 2.16 32.44 -11.38
CA ALA A 322 2.84 32.87 -10.15
C ALA A 322 2.99 34.40 -10.07
N GLU A 323 3.40 35.04 -11.15
CA GLU A 323 3.58 36.52 -11.22
C GLU A 323 2.28 37.31 -11.03
N ASN A 324 1.14 36.68 -11.32
CA ASN A 324 -0.20 37.29 -11.21
C ASN A 324 -0.97 36.84 -9.94
N ALA A 325 -0.31 36.26 -8.95
CA ALA A 325 -0.90 35.80 -7.70
C ALA A 325 -0.27 36.49 -6.49
N ASP A 326 -1.09 36.72 -5.46
CA ASP A 326 -0.63 37.25 -4.17
C ASP A 326 0.08 36.18 -3.34
N VAL A 327 -0.27 34.92 -3.54
CA VAL A 327 0.37 33.76 -2.92
C VAL A 327 0.92 32.85 -4.01
N GLU A 328 2.23 32.81 -4.08
CA GLU A 328 2.99 31.89 -4.92
C GLU A 328 3.15 30.54 -4.21
N ASN A 329 2.93 29.46 -4.96
CA ASN A 329 3.32 28.10 -4.63
C ASN A 329 2.48 27.31 -3.63
N LEU A 330 1.36 26.83 -4.09
CA LEU A 330 0.98 25.48 -3.73
C LEU A 330 1.69 24.50 -4.70
N LYS A 331 2.97 24.20 -4.44
CA LYS A 331 3.64 23.11 -5.16
C LYS A 331 3.05 21.80 -4.66
N ILE A 332 2.07 21.28 -5.38
CA ILE A 332 1.57 19.91 -5.19
C ILE A 332 2.49 19.02 -6.01
N GLY A 333 3.65 18.68 -5.43
CA GLY A 333 4.66 17.83 -6.04
C GLY A 333 4.47 16.35 -5.72
N GLU A 334 4.90 15.52 -6.64
CA GLU A 334 5.34 14.12 -6.51
C GLU A 334 4.45 13.09 -5.80
N ILE A 335 3.26 12.82 -6.31
CA ILE A 335 2.59 11.51 -6.08
C ILE A 335 2.63 10.66 -7.37
N ALA A 336 3.08 11.20 -8.45
CA ALA A 336 2.81 10.69 -9.80
C ALA A 336 3.87 9.79 -10.42
N SER A 337 5.07 9.68 -9.89
CA SER A 337 6.09 8.77 -10.45
C SER A 337 5.69 7.29 -10.37
N GLN A 338 4.65 6.98 -9.61
CA GLN A 338 4.22 5.62 -9.29
C GLN A 338 3.08 5.09 -10.16
N LEU A 339 2.28 5.96 -10.75
CA LEU A 339 1.15 5.53 -11.59
C LEU A 339 1.57 4.93 -12.93
N SER A 340 2.79 5.23 -13.39
CA SER A 340 3.29 4.73 -14.67
C SER A 340 3.93 3.33 -14.60
N LEU A 341 4.31 2.86 -13.41
CA LEU A 341 5.06 1.61 -13.24
C LEU A 341 4.20 0.38 -12.92
N GLN A 342 2.92 0.55 -12.65
CA GLN A 342 2.01 -0.56 -12.35
C GLN A 342 1.06 -0.95 -13.49
N ARG A 343 1.25 -0.41 -14.69
CA ARG A 343 0.52 -0.89 -15.88
C ARG A 343 1.30 -2.03 -16.54
N PHE A 344 1.36 -3.18 -15.87
CA PHE A 344 1.65 -4.48 -16.50
C PHE A 344 1.00 -5.61 -15.71
#